data_184d7a58986b3db9b8455d2e3ce78710
#
_entry.id   184d7a58986b3db9b8455d2e3ce78710
#
_cell.length_a   1.000
_cell.length_b   1.000
_cell.length_c   1.000
_cell.angle_alpha   90.00
_cell.angle_beta   90.00
_cell.angle_gamma   90.00
#
_symmetry.space_group_name_H-M   'P 1'
#
loop_
_entity.id
_entity.type
_entity.pdbx_description
1 polymer ?
#
loop_
_entity_poly.entity_id
_entity_poly.type
_entity_poly.pdbx_seq_one_letter_code
_entity_poly.pdbx_strand_id
1 'polypeptide(L)'
;MDQQRSVTRRDVHSALLAVGAMAAVPFAVSAQEARMLPPPRREAGKPLMQALQLRRSIREYSQRPLSAQVLSDLLWAAYGVNRPSGDRTAPYWRHIMVIDVYAAMADGVWLYDPKQHALRLHLGADIRSQTGAQDFVATAPLNLVYVAHGERMKDVSPEDRRLYGSVDAAFAGQNVYLYCASEGLASVFRGAVDHEKLGRAMRLGDGQFVTFAQTVGYPQA
;
A
#
# COMPACT_ATOMS: atom_id res chain seq x y z
N MET A 1 10.78 7.50 81.78
CA MET A 1 9.41 8.13 81.70
C MET A 1 9.03 8.14 80.24
N ASP A 2 8.26 7.13 79.86
CA ASP A 2 7.91 6.76 78.52
C ASP A 2 6.53 7.32 78.18
N GLN A 3 6.41 8.25 77.25
CA GLN A 3 5.12 8.80 76.79
C GLN A 3 4.71 8.15 75.52
N GLN A 4 3.93 7.08 75.63
CA GLN A 4 3.20 6.51 74.47
C GLN A 4 2.10 7.53 74.06
N ARG A 5 2.25 8.12 72.87
CA ARG A 5 1.17 8.83 72.15
C ARG A 5 0.23 7.82 71.54
N SER A 6 -0.99 7.73 72.01
CA SER A 6 -2.05 6.94 71.39
C SER A 6 -2.56 7.62 70.12
N VAL A 7 -2.49 6.90 69.02
CA VAL A 7 -3.08 7.32 67.74
C VAL A 7 -4.58 7.09 67.81
N THR A 8 -5.36 8.15 67.64
CA THR A 8 -6.81 8.06 67.67
C THR A 8 -7.42 7.69 66.35
N ARG A 9 -8.59 7.01 66.34
CA ARG A 9 -9.31 6.55 65.16
C ARG A 9 -9.66 7.65 64.12
N ARG A 10 -9.47 8.92 64.46
CA ARG A 10 -9.72 10.08 63.57
C ARG A 10 -8.56 10.35 62.64
N ASP A 11 -7.35 9.93 62.98
CA ASP A 11 -6.16 10.18 62.12
C ASP A 11 -6.03 9.19 60.94
N VAL A 12 -6.83 8.12 60.94
CA VAL A 12 -6.82 7.08 59.87
C VAL A 12 -7.73 7.44 58.70
N HIS A 13 -8.69 8.36 58.86
CA HIS A 13 -9.63 8.72 57.80
C HIS A 13 -9.17 9.88 56.91
N SER A 14 -8.06 10.54 57.21
CA SER A 14 -7.54 11.64 56.36
C SER A 14 -6.47 11.23 55.39
N ALA A 15 -6.03 9.97 55.36
CA ALA A 15 -4.95 9.46 54.50
C ALA A 15 -5.43 8.64 53.30
N LEU A 16 -6.74 8.57 53.02
CA LEU A 16 -7.32 7.68 52.02
C LEU A 16 -8.10 8.40 50.88
N LEU A 17 -7.84 9.69 50.64
CA LEU A 17 -8.50 10.46 49.58
C LEU A 17 -7.51 11.14 48.60
N ALA A 18 -6.34 10.54 48.39
CA ALA A 18 -5.41 10.98 47.34
C ALA A 18 -5.09 9.81 46.38
N VAL A 19 -6.11 9.02 45.99
CA VAL A 19 -5.98 8.11 44.86
C VAL A 19 -6.43 8.86 43.61
N GLY A 20 -5.43 9.19 42.84
CA GLY A 20 -5.40 9.94 41.64
C GLY A 20 -6.54 9.70 40.66
N ALA A 21 -7.16 10.80 40.24
CA ALA A 21 -7.77 10.87 38.93
C ALA A 21 -6.65 10.67 37.86
N MET A 22 -6.35 9.44 37.51
CA MET A 22 -5.69 9.14 36.25
C MET A 22 -6.65 9.62 35.16
N ALA A 23 -6.41 10.83 34.66
CA ALA A 23 -7.03 11.29 33.45
C ALA A 23 -6.71 10.25 32.37
N ALA A 24 -7.70 9.45 31.97
CA ALA A 24 -7.63 8.65 30.75
C ALA A 24 -7.43 9.63 29.63
N VAL A 25 -6.18 9.80 29.20
CA VAL A 25 -5.86 10.49 27.97
C VAL A 25 -6.52 9.62 26.89
N PRO A 26 -7.55 10.11 26.18
CA PRO A 26 -8.10 9.35 25.08
C PRO A 26 -6.95 9.15 24.10
N PHE A 27 -6.55 7.90 23.84
CA PHE A 27 -5.76 7.57 22.67
C PHE A 27 -6.60 8.02 21.48
N ALA A 28 -6.32 9.21 20.99
CA ALA A 28 -6.83 9.63 19.68
C ALA A 28 -6.26 8.61 18.69
N VAL A 29 -7.09 7.66 18.25
CA VAL A 29 -6.82 6.87 17.06
C VAL A 29 -6.70 7.93 15.97
N SER A 30 -5.46 8.25 15.61
CA SER A 30 -5.18 9.15 14.50
C SER A 30 -5.91 8.57 13.29
N ALA A 31 -6.94 9.26 12.83
CA ALA A 31 -7.61 8.88 11.59
C ALA A 31 -6.49 8.81 10.53
N GLN A 32 -6.25 7.61 10.01
CA GLN A 32 -5.21 7.40 9.01
C GLN A 32 -5.51 8.35 7.86
N GLU A 33 -4.53 9.20 7.50
CA GLU A 33 -4.70 10.18 6.44
C GLU A 33 -5.16 9.49 5.16
N ALA A 34 -6.30 9.91 4.63
CA ALA A 34 -6.90 9.35 3.43
C ALA A 34 -6.99 10.43 2.35
N ARG A 35 -6.51 10.10 1.16
CA ARG A 35 -6.57 10.93 -0.04
C ARG A 35 -7.57 10.31 -1.01
N MET A 36 -8.73 10.93 -1.18
CA MET A 36 -9.71 10.51 -2.18
C MET A 36 -9.14 10.70 -3.58
N LEU A 37 -9.32 9.70 -4.43
CA LEU A 37 -8.95 9.79 -5.84
C LEU A 37 -10.14 10.30 -6.65
N PRO A 38 -9.90 11.04 -7.76
CA PRO A 38 -10.97 11.37 -8.70
C PRO A 38 -11.65 10.09 -9.23
N PRO A 39 -12.91 10.12 -9.66
CA PRO A 39 -13.51 8.97 -10.34
C PRO A 39 -12.67 8.53 -11.54
N PRO A 40 -12.40 7.20 -11.69
CA PRO A 40 -11.60 6.70 -12.80
C PRO A 40 -12.35 6.85 -14.12
N ARG A 41 -11.64 7.28 -15.16
CA ARG A 41 -12.17 7.33 -16.53
C ARG A 41 -12.24 5.92 -17.09
N ARG A 42 -13.45 5.48 -17.45
CA ARG A 42 -13.69 4.14 -17.98
C ARG A 42 -13.73 4.10 -19.51
N GLU A 43 -13.88 5.25 -20.12
CA GLU A 43 -13.93 5.45 -21.58
C GLU A 43 -12.77 6.37 -21.98
N ALA A 44 -11.56 5.79 -22.04
CA ALA A 44 -10.34 6.52 -22.34
C ALA A 44 -9.28 5.59 -22.93
N GLY A 45 -8.22 6.18 -23.46
CA GLY A 45 -7.06 5.48 -23.94
C GLY A 45 -7.20 4.88 -25.32
N LYS A 46 -6.26 4.00 -25.69
CA LYS A 46 -6.20 3.34 -26.99
C LYS A 46 -6.93 1.99 -26.95
N PRO A 47 -7.45 1.52 -28.11
CA PRO A 47 -8.02 0.18 -28.22
C PRO A 47 -7.04 -0.90 -27.71
N LEU A 48 -7.58 -1.95 -27.07
CA LEU A 48 -6.79 -3.01 -26.43
C LEU A 48 -5.68 -3.57 -27.31
N MET A 49 -5.97 -3.87 -28.58
CA MET A 49 -4.98 -4.45 -29.49
C MET A 49 -3.84 -3.47 -29.78
N GLN A 50 -4.12 -2.17 -29.82
CA GLN A 50 -3.09 -1.14 -29.96
C GLN A 50 -2.26 -1.00 -28.67
N ALA A 51 -2.88 -1.08 -27.49
CA ALA A 51 -2.16 -1.06 -26.23
C ALA A 51 -1.22 -2.29 -26.12
N LEU A 52 -1.67 -3.48 -26.50
CA LEU A 52 -0.85 -4.69 -26.58
C LEU A 52 0.36 -4.53 -27.52
N GLN A 53 0.15 -3.93 -28.69
CA GLN A 53 1.21 -3.66 -29.67
C GLN A 53 2.25 -2.65 -29.16
N LEU A 54 1.82 -1.65 -28.40
CA LEU A 54 2.66 -0.57 -27.86
C LEU A 54 3.35 -0.95 -26.54
N ARG A 55 2.83 -1.92 -25.78
CA ARG A 55 3.35 -2.29 -24.49
C ARG A 55 4.83 -2.67 -24.52
N ARG A 56 5.63 -1.98 -23.72
CA ARG A 56 7.09 -2.21 -23.54
C ARG A 56 7.48 -2.04 -22.09
N SER A 57 8.64 -2.58 -21.73
CA SER A 57 9.32 -2.26 -20.47
C SER A 57 10.24 -1.07 -20.71
N ILE A 58 9.86 0.10 -20.22
CA ILE A 58 10.60 1.36 -20.32
C ILE A 58 11.17 1.68 -18.95
N ARG A 59 12.45 2.05 -18.88
CA ARG A 59 13.20 2.27 -17.62
C ARG A 59 13.75 3.69 -17.48
N GLU A 60 13.38 4.57 -18.40
CA GLU A 60 13.78 5.98 -18.40
C GLU A 60 12.55 6.83 -18.10
N TYR A 61 12.65 7.61 -17.01
CA TYR A 61 11.53 8.33 -16.44
C TYR A 61 11.85 9.80 -16.24
N SER A 62 10.93 10.67 -16.63
CA SER A 62 10.88 12.02 -16.14
C SER A 62 10.51 12.04 -14.65
N GLN A 63 11.06 12.99 -13.89
CA GLN A 63 10.70 13.19 -12.50
C GLN A 63 9.33 13.88 -12.31
N ARG A 64 8.64 14.23 -13.39
CA ARG A 64 7.34 14.87 -13.37
C ARG A 64 6.34 14.01 -12.60
N PRO A 65 5.68 14.55 -11.55
CA PRO A 65 4.66 13.81 -10.79
C PRO A 65 3.50 13.39 -11.69
N LEU A 66 2.91 12.23 -11.43
CA LEU A 66 1.65 11.84 -12.05
C LEU A 66 0.52 12.74 -11.56
N SER A 67 -0.37 13.15 -12.45
CA SER A 67 -1.58 13.86 -12.03
C SER A 67 -2.49 12.95 -11.21
N ALA A 68 -3.34 13.54 -10.36
CA ALA A 68 -4.30 12.79 -9.56
C ALA A 68 -5.22 11.91 -10.42
N GLN A 69 -5.61 12.38 -11.63
CA GLN A 69 -6.44 11.62 -12.55
C GLN A 69 -5.70 10.42 -13.14
N VAL A 70 -4.44 10.60 -13.57
CA VAL A 70 -3.61 9.50 -14.09
C VAL A 70 -3.38 8.45 -13.01
N LEU A 71 -3.10 8.88 -11.77
CA LEU A 71 -2.92 7.97 -10.64
C LEU A 71 -4.21 7.20 -10.31
N SER A 72 -5.36 7.88 -10.36
CA SER A 72 -6.67 7.27 -10.19
C SER A 72 -6.95 6.18 -11.21
N ASP A 73 -6.83 6.52 -12.48
CA ASP A 73 -7.10 5.60 -13.60
C ASP A 73 -6.16 4.39 -13.56
N LEU A 74 -4.87 4.64 -13.27
CA LEU A 74 -3.83 3.61 -13.14
C LEU A 74 -4.15 2.61 -12.03
N LEU A 75 -4.48 3.10 -10.83
CA LEU A 75 -4.78 2.25 -9.69
C LEU A 75 -6.09 1.47 -9.88
N TRP A 76 -7.08 2.12 -10.51
CA TRP A 76 -8.30 1.42 -10.88
C TRP A 76 -8.02 0.34 -11.93
N ALA A 77 -7.24 0.62 -12.96
CA ALA A 77 -6.84 -0.38 -13.95
C ALA A 77 -6.09 -1.55 -13.31
N ALA A 78 -5.18 -1.26 -12.36
CA ALA A 78 -4.41 -2.28 -11.67
C ALA A 78 -5.28 -3.26 -10.88
N TYR A 79 -6.12 -2.75 -9.96
CA TYR A 79 -6.84 -3.59 -9.01
C TYR A 79 -8.13 -2.94 -8.48
N GLY A 80 -8.76 -2.05 -9.25
CA GLY A 80 -10.01 -1.36 -8.88
C GLY A 80 -11.23 -2.27 -8.87
N VAL A 81 -12.29 -1.84 -8.20
CA VAL A 81 -13.60 -2.48 -8.27
C VAL A 81 -14.25 -2.17 -9.62
N ASN A 82 -14.61 -3.20 -10.39
CA ASN A 82 -15.19 -3.02 -11.72
C ASN A 82 -16.67 -3.48 -11.84
N ARG A 83 -17.23 -4.05 -10.79
CA ARG A 83 -18.63 -4.53 -10.78
C ARG A 83 -19.24 -4.50 -9.37
N PRO A 84 -20.60 -4.53 -9.26
CA PRO A 84 -21.29 -4.38 -7.96
C PRO A 84 -20.93 -5.43 -6.90
N SER A 85 -20.50 -6.63 -7.31
CA SER A 85 -20.04 -7.68 -6.38
C SER A 85 -18.77 -7.30 -5.59
N GLY A 86 -18.08 -6.23 -6.00
CA GLY A 86 -16.82 -5.81 -5.41
C GLY A 86 -15.59 -6.49 -6.00
N ASP A 87 -15.78 -7.30 -7.05
CA ASP A 87 -14.68 -7.94 -7.78
C ASP A 87 -13.77 -6.91 -8.49
N ARG A 88 -12.57 -7.34 -8.80
CA ARG A 88 -11.48 -6.49 -9.29
C ARG A 88 -11.35 -6.52 -10.81
N THR A 89 -10.65 -5.52 -11.33
CA THR A 89 -10.21 -5.47 -12.73
C THR A 89 -9.25 -6.59 -13.10
N ALA A 90 -8.45 -7.07 -12.15
CA ALA A 90 -7.60 -8.25 -12.30
C ALA A 90 -8.26 -9.48 -11.68
N PRO A 91 -8.07 -10.70 -12.23
CA PRO A 91 -8.47 -11.93 -11.57
C PRO A 91 -7.63 -12.14 -10.31
N TYR A 92 -8.13 -12.97 -9.39
CA TYR A 92 -7.46 -13.26 -8.13
C TYR A 92 -7.81 -14.66 -7.63
N TRP A 93 -6.89 -15.22 -6.82
CA TRP A 93 -6.92 -16.60 -6.38
C TRP A 93 -8.20 -16.96 -5.63
N ARG A 94 -8.94 -17.99 -6.09
CA ARG A 94 -10.16 -18.55 -5.46
C ARG A 94 -11.17 -17.50 -4.97
N HIS A 95 -11.31 -16.39 -5.64
CA HIS A 95 -12.14 -15.24 -5.20
C HIS A 95 -11.74 -14.65 -3.82
N ILE A 96 -10.49 -14.87 -3.39
CA ILE A 96 -9.92 -14.28 -2.19
C ILE A 96 -8.92 -13.20 -2.60
N MET A 97 -9.13 -11.96 -2.19
CA MET A 97 -8.26 -10.82 -2.50
C MET A 97 -6.98 -10.93 -1.66
N VAL A 98 -6.02 -11.69 -2.16
CA VAL A 98 -4.79 -12.01 -1.44
C VAL A 98 -3.68 -10.97 -1.62
N ILE A 99 -3.83 -10.00 -2.52
CA ILE A 99 -2.86 -8.93 -2.69
C ILE A 99 -3.44 -7.56 -2.34
N ASP A 100 -2.57 -6.69 -1.85
CA ASP A 100 -2.78 -5.26 -1.75
C ASP A 100 -1.77 -4.52 -2.64
N VAL A 101 -2.18 -3.36 -3.18
CA VAL A 101 -1.34 -2.51 -4.03
C VAL A 101 -0.96 -1.26 -3.25
N TYR A 102 0.35 -1.04 -3.08
CA TYR A 102 0.89 0.15 -2.45
C TYR A 102 1.52 1.07 -3.49
N ALA A 103 1.35 2.36 -3.31
CA ALA A 103 1.95 3.42 -4.12
C ALA A 103 3.08 4.10 -3.32
N ALA A 104 4.34 3.79 -3.63
CA ALA A 104 5.49 4.48 -3.06
C ALA A 104 5.81 5.71 -3.93
N MET A 105 5.65 6.89 -3.33
CA MET A 105 5.83 8.20 -3.94
C MET A 105 6.77 9.06 -3.08
N ALA A 106 7.12 10.26 -3.53
CA ALA A 106 8.00 11.17 -2.80
C ALA A 106 7.44 11.60 -1.42
N ASP A 107 6.12 11.65 -1.29
CA ASP A 107 5.41 12.04 -0.08
C ASP A 107 5.04 10.88 0.84
N GLY A 108 5.44 9.64 0.50
CA GLY A 108 5.23 8.47 1.34
C GLY A 108 4.77 7.23 0.60
N VAL A 109 4.42 6.22 1.38
CA VAL A 109 3.83 4.96 0.90
C VAL A 109 2.35 4.96 1.23
N TRP A 110 1.54 4.75 0.22
CA TRP A 110 0.09 4.79 0.30
C TRP A 110 -0.52 3.46 -0.07
N LEU A 111 -1.39 2.93 0.77
CA LEU A 111 -2.20 1.75 0.45
C LEU A 111 -3.40 2.17 -0.40
N TYR A 112 -3.57 1.55 -1.55
CA TYR A 112 -4.77 1.73 -2.35
C TYR A 112 -5.96 0.99 -1.74
N ASP A 113 -7.02 1.73 -1.42
CA ASP A 113 -8.32 1.18 -1.03
C ASP A 113 -9.26 1.16 -2.26
N PRO A 114 -9.44 -0.01 -2.90
CA PRO A 114 -10.24 -0.08 -4.11
C PRO A 114 -11.75 0.05 -3.88
N LYS A 115 -12.23 -0.15 -2.64
CA LYS A 115 -13.65 0.01 -2.30
C LYS A 115 -14.04 1.49 -2.19
N GLN A 116 -13.18 2.26 -1.55
CA GLN A 116 -13.38 3.71 -1.40
C GLN A 116 -12.77 4.51 -2.56
N HIS A 117 -12.00 3.86 -3.41
CA HIS A 117 -11.19 4.49 -4.45
C HIS A 117 -10.33 5.62 -3.88
N ALA A 118 -9.53 5.28 -2.88
CA ALA A 118 -8.73 6.21 -2.11
C ALA A 118 -7.34 5.67 -1.83
N LEU A 119 -6.43 6.56 -1.47
CA LEU A 119 -5.12 6.23 -0.92
C LEU A 119 -5.14 6.46 0.58
N ARG A 120 -4.73 5.47 1.36
CA ARG A 120 -4.55 5.56 2.81
C ARG A 120 -3.06 5.65 3.12
N LEU A 121 -2.64 6.64 3.88
CA LEU A 121 -1.23 6.77 4.26
C LEU A 121 -0.82 5.54 5.08
N HIS A 122 0.16 4.81 4.58
CA HIS A 122 0.76 3.67 5.26
C HIS A 122 2.05 4.06 5.97
N LEU A 123 2.92 4.83 5.30
CA LEU A 123 4.19 5.31 5.83
C LEU A 123 4.49 6.71 5.28
N GLY A 124 4.67 7.70 6.16
CA GLY A 124 4.99 9.08 5.79
C GLY A 124 6.49 9.29 5.52
N ALA A 125 7.11 8.40 4.75
CA ALA A 125 8.53 8.48 4.38
C ALA A 125 8.74 8.06 2.92
N ASP A 126 9.63 8.74 2.21
CA ASP A 126 10.06 8.35 0.87
C ASP A 126 11.00 7.15 0.93
N ILE A 127 10.50 5.99 0.52
CA ILE A 127 11.28 4.76 0.43
C ILE A 127 11.45 4.27 -1.01
N ARG A 128 11.18 5.12 -2.01
CA ARG A 128 11.27 4.73 -3.43
C ARG A 128 12.59 4.04 -3.78
N SER A 129 13.71 4.53 -3.26
CA SER A 129 15.05 3.94 -3.43
C SER A 129 15.18 2.50 -2.92
N GLN A 130 14.27 2.05 -2.06
CA GLN A 130 14.28 0.69 -1.50
C GLN A 130 13.37 -0.27 -2.27
N THR A 131 12.61 0.23 -3.25
CA THR A 131 11.66 -0.58 -4.03
C THR A 131 12.31 -1.42 -5.13
N GLY A 132 13.62 -1.36 -5.28
CA GLY A 132 14.39 -2.15 -6.25
C GLY A 132 15.87 -1.79 -6.29
N ALA A 133 16.64 -2.55 -7.04
CA ALA A 133 18.09 -2.39 -7.15
C ALA A 133 18.53 -1.42 -8.27
N GLN A 134 17.60 -0.95 -9.10
CA GLN A 134 17.91 -0.05 -10.22
C GLN A 134 17.85 1.43 -9.78
N ASP A 135 18.73 2.25 -10.32
CA ASP A 135 18.88 3.67 -9.91
C ASP A 135 17.60 4.50 -10.15
N PHE A 136 16.89 4.23 -11.24
CA PHE A 136 15.69 4.98 -11.61
C PHE A 136 14.55 4.88 -10.58
N VAL A 137 14.53 3.86 -9.71
CA VAL A 137 13.44 3.70 -8.73
C VAL A 137 13.40 4.83 -7.71
N ALA A 138 14.55 5.42 -7.39
CA ALA A 138 14.67 6.51 -6.43
C ALA A 138 14.06 7.82 -6.93
N THR A 139 14.08 8.04 -8.24
CA THR A 139 13.70 9.31 -8.87
C THR A 139 12.39 9.25 -9.64
N ALA A 140 11.98 8.07 -10.09
CA ALA A 140 10.69 7.88 -10.74
C ALA A 140 9.53 8.36 -9.86
N PRO A 141 8.47 8.94 -10.44
CA PRO A 141 7.38 9.53 -9.65
C PRO A 141 6.58 8.51 -8.83
N LEU A 142 6.52 7.25 -9.28
CA LEU A 142 5.72 6.21 -8.64
C LEU A 142 6.40 4.84 -8.76
N ASN A 143 6.47 4.12 -7.64
CA ASN A 143 6.70 2.68 -7.63
C ASN A 143 5.50 1.98 -6.97
N LEU A 144 4.77 1.18 -7.73
CA LEU A 144 3.80 0.26 -7.16
C LEU A 144 4.54 -0.90 -6.50
N VAL A 145 4.09 -1.30 -5.31
CA VAL A 145 4.57 -2.48 -4.60
C VAL A 145 3.38 -3.40 -4.37
N TYR A 146 3.48 -4.63 -4.85
CA TYR A 146 2.47 -5.65 -4.69
C TYR A 146 2.80 -6.50 -3.46
N VAL A 147 1.92 -6.49 -2.48
CA VAL A 147 2.08 -7.20 -1.20
C VAL A 147 1.04 -8.29 -1.11
N ALA A 148 1.48 -9.52 -0.89
CA ALA A 148 0.58 -10.65 -0.67
C ALA A 148 0.36 -10.90 0.83
N HIS A 149 -0.82 -11.43 1.15
CA HIS A 149 -1.28 -11.76 2.48
C HIS A 149 -1.39 -13.28 2.62
N GLY A 150 -0.33 -13.92 3.10
CA GLY A 150 -0.28 -15.37 3.27
C GLY A 150 -1.33 -15.90 4.24
N GLU A 151 -1.72 -15.10 5.24
CA GLU A 151 -2.76 -15.45 6.22
C GLU A 151 -4.16 -15.54 5.61
N ARG A 152 -4.40 -14.88 4.47
CA ARG A 152 -5.68 -15.00 3.74
C ARG A 152 -5.77 -16.31 2.94
N MET A 153 -4.63 -16.97 2.70
CA MET A 153 -4.52 -18.24 1.98
C MET A 153 -4.45 -19.42 2.99
N LYS A 154 -5.61 -19.76 3.58
CA LYS A 154 -5.72 -20.87 4.52
C LYS A 154 -5.45 -22.20 3.81
N ASP A 155 -4.87 -23.14 4.53
CA ASP A 155 -4.61 -24.52 4.07
C ASP A 155 -3.76 -24.60 2.79
N VAL A 156 -2.89 -23.60 2.59
CA VAL A 156 -1.97 -23.50 1.44
C VAL A 156 -0.53 -23.47 1.96
N SER A 157 0.35 -24.22 1.32
CA SER A 157 1.78 -24.25 1.67
C SER A 157 2.43 -22.85 1.54
N PRO A 158 3.51 -22.55 2.27
CA PRO A 158 4.23 -21.27 2.09
C PRO A 158 4.72 -21.04 0.65
N GLU A 159 5.11 -22.10 -0.05
CA GLU A 159 5.55 -22.06 -1.44
C GLU A 159 4.39 -21.67 -2.37
N ASP A 160 3.25 -22.33 -2.24
CA ASP A 160 2.04 -22.04 -3.01
C ASP A 160 1.48 -20.65 -2.72
N ARG A 161 1.58 -20.17 -1.46
CA ARG A 161 1.21 -18.78 -1.13
C ARG A 161 2.06 -17.77 -1.90
N ARG A 162 3.36 -18.02 -2.03
CA ARG A 162 4.25 -17.19 -2.83
C ARG A 162 3.88 -17.26 -4.32
N LEU A 163 3.61 -18.46 -4.83
CA LEU A 163 3.20 -18.67 -6.21
C LEU A 163 1.91 -17.89 -6.52
N TYR A 164 0.84 -18.14 -5.77
CA TYR A 164 -0.47 -17.52 -6.07
C TYR A 164 -0.47 -16.01 -5.83
N GLY A 165 0.18 -15.52 -4.78
CA GLY A 165 0.35 -14.09 -4.58
C GLY A 165 1.15 -13.42 -5.71
N SER A 166 2.14 -14.11 -6.27
CA SER A 166 2.92 -13.66 -7.43
C SER A 166 2.09 -13.64 -8.70
N VAL A 167 1.25 -14.64 -8.92
CA VAL A 167 0.33 -14.71 -10.07
C VAL A 167 -0.68 -13.56 -10.04
N ASP A 168 -1.31 -13.31 -8.89
CA ASP A 168 -2.28 -12.22 -8.73
C ASP A 168 -1.61 -10.85 -8.95
N ALA A 169 -0.40 -10.66 -8.42
CA ALA A 169 0.38 -9.46 -8.65
C ALA A 169 0.74 -9.26 -10.13
N ALA A 170 1.05 -10.35 -10.85
CA ALA A 170 1.37 -10.30 -12.28
C ALA A 170 0.15 -9.91 -13.13
N PHE A 171 -1.06 -10.37 -12.78
CA PHE A 171 -2.29 -9.93 -13.44
C PHE A 171 -2.53 -8.43 -13.27
N ALA A 172 -2.40 -7.93 -12.03
CA ALA A 172 -2.51 -6.50 -11.75
C ALA A 172 -1.42 -5.70 -12.49
N GLY A 173 -0.18 -6.20 -12.50
CA GLY A 173 0.94 -5.58 -13.19
C GLY A 173 0.76 -5.54 -14.71
N GLN A 174 0.14 -6.54 -15.32
CA GLN A 174 -0.17 -6.52 -16.75
C GLN A 174 -1.23 -5.47 -17.07
N ASN A 175 -2.25 -5.30 -16.23
CA ASN A 175 -3.22 -4.22 -16.39
C ASN A 175 -2.54 -2.83 -16.36
N VAL A 176 -1.59 -2.63 -15.42
CA VAL A 176 -0.77 -1.41 -15.37
C VAL A 176 0.02 -1.21 -16.66
N TYR A 177 0.65 -2.25 -17.18
CA TYR A 177 1.39 -2.16 -18.45
C TYR A 177 0.49 -1.72 -19.60
N LEU A 178 -0.70 -2.31 -19.73
CA LEU A 178 -1.63 -1.98 -20.81
C LEU A 178 -2.17 -0.56 -20.68
N TYR A 179 -2.51 -0.14 -19.46
CA TYR A 179 -2.90 1.24 -19.18
C TYR A 179 -1.76 2.21 -19.55
N CYS A 180 -0.53 1.96 -19.11
CA CYS A 180 0.62 2.81 -19.42
C CYS A 180 0.86 2.89 -20.94
N ALA A 181 0.79 1.78 -21.65
CA ALA A 181 0.96 1.76 -23.12
C ALA A 181 -0.15 2.54 -23.83
N SER A 182 -1.37 2.49 -23.30
CA SER A 182 -2.52 3.24 -23.81
C SER A 182 -2.38 4.74 -23.64
N GLU A 183 -1.88 5.17 -22.47
CA GLU A 183 -1.76 6.58 -22.09
C GLU A 183 -0.38 7.21 -22.41
N GLY A 184 0.54 6.45 -23.01
CA GLY A 184 1.88 6.95 -23.34
C GLY A 184 2.78 7.12 -22.13
N LEU A 185 2.56 6.34 -21.06
CA LEU A 185 3.40 6.29 -19.88
C LEU A 185 4.49 5.23 -20.01
N ALA A 186 5.60 5.45 -19.34
CA ALA A 186 6.66 4.47 -19.16
C ALA A 186 6.34 3.57 -17.98
N SER A 187 6.60 2.26 -18.12
CA SER A 187 6.45 1.31 -17.01
C SER A 187 7.40 0.13 -17.13
N VAL A 188 7.81 -0.44 -15.97
CA VAL A 188 8.51 -1.73 -15.90
C VAL A 188 8.11 -2.51 -14.64
N PHE A 189 7.64 -3.74 -14.82
CA PHE A 189 7.39 -4.71 -13.76
C PHE A 189 8.71 -5.40 -13.40
N ARG A 190 9.03 -5.52 -12.10
CA ARG A 190 10.37 -5.88 -11.63
C ARG A 190 10.34 -6.96 -10.57
N GLY A 191 11.16 -8.01 -10.78
CA GLY A 191 11.50 -9.00 -9.76
C GLY A 191 12.83 -8.71 -9.03
N ALA A 192 13.64 -7.74 -9.51
CA ALA A 192 14.88 -7.33 -8.86
C ALA A 192 14.58 -6.43 -7.64
N VAL A 193 14.00 -7.06 -6.62
CA VAL A 193 13.57 -6.45 -5.35
C VAL A 193 14.13 -7.30 -4.21
N ASP A 194 14.74 -6.67 -3.22
CA ASP A 194 15.02 -7.32 -1.94
C ASP A 194 13.72 -7.37 -1.12
N HIS A 195 13.03 -8.49 -1.22
CA HIS A 195 11.68 -8.67 -0.66
C HIS A 195 11.64 -8.47 0.86
N GLU A 196 12.66 -8.99 1.57
CA GLU A 196 12.71 -8.88 3.02
C GLU A 196 13.05 -7.46 3.47
N LYS A 197 14.06 -6.84 2.84
CA LYS A 197 14.47 -5.47 3.15
C LYS A 197 13.31 -4.49 2.89
N LEU A 198 12.64 -4.62 1.75
CA LEU A 198 11.50 -3.77 1.43
C LEU A 198 10.32 -4.03 2.37
N GLY A 199 10.04 -5.29 2.71
CA GLY A 199 9.00 -5.63 3.69
C GLY A 199 9.24 -4.99 5.06
N ARG A 200 10.49 -5.02 5.55
CA ARG A 200 10.88 -4.33 6.79
C ARG A 200 10.75 -2.81 6.67
N ALA A 201 11.20 -2.23 5.56
CA ALA A 201 11.10 -0.79 5.33
C ALA A 201 9.64 -0.31 5.28
N MET A 202 8.76 -1.11 4.70
CA MET A 202 7.32 -0.88 4.66
C MET A 202 6.62 -1.21 5.99
N ARG A 203 7.32 -1.77 6.99
CA ARG A 203 6.73 -2.22 8.26
C ARG A 203 5.53 -3.15 8.04
N LEU A 204 5.67 -4.09 7.12
CA LEU A 204 4.65 -5.09 6.86
C LEU A 204 4.44 -5.98 8.09
N GLY A 205 3.19 -6.39 8.34
CA GLY A 205 2.83 -7.31 9.42
C GLY A 205 3.18 -8.76 9.11
N ASP A 206 3.06 -9.60 10.14
CA ASP A 206 3.27 -11.05 10.00
C ASP A 206 2.35 -11.64 8.93
N GLY A 207 2.88 -12.53 8.12
CA GLY A 207 2.14 -13.14 7.02
C GLY A 207 2.01 -12.30 5.75
N GLN A 208 2.40 -11.02 5.78
CA GLN A 208 2.51 -10.18 4.60
C GLN A 208 3.90 -10.29 3.97
N PHE A 209 3.96 -10.32 2.66
CA PHE A 209 5.23 -10.33 1.94
C PHE A 209 5.15 -9.61 0.60
N VAL A 210 6.24 -8.93 0.25
CA VAL A 210 6.39 -8.30 -1.06
C VAL A 210 6.50 -9.39 -2.13
N THR A 211 5.78 -9.26 -3.23
CA THR A 211 5.91 -10.14 -4.40
C THR A 211 6.74 -9.46 -5.49
N PHE A 212 6.29 -8.35 -6.03
CA PHE A 212 6.94 -7.59 -7.09
C PHE A 212 6.80 -6.09 -6.84
N ALA A 213 7.56 -5.30 -7.60
CA ALA A 213 7.36 -3.87 -7.72
C ALA A 213 7.23 -3.47 -9.19
N GLN A 214 6.58 -2.33 -9.47
CA GLN A 214 6.43 -1.81 -10.82
C GLN A 214 6.60 -0.31 -10.83
N THR A 215 7.59 0.17 -11.58
CA THR A 215 7.81 1.61 -11.73
C THR A 215 6.92 2.17 -12.82
N VAL A 216 6.34 3.34 -12.59
CA VAL A 216 5.51 4.08 -13.54
C VAL A 216 5.86 5.56 -13.51
N GLY A 217 5.87 6.19 -14.66
CA GLY A 217 6.11 7.62 -14.84
C GLY A 217 5.92 8.07 -16.27
N TYR A 218 6.11 9.36 -16.51
CA TYR A 218 6.22 9.84 -17.88
C TYR A 218 7.57 9.41 -18.45
N PRO A 219 7.65 9.04 -19.74
CA PRO A 219 8.95 8.73 -20.37
C PRO A 219 9.85 9.98 -20.34
N GLN A 220 11.15 9.77 -20.25
CA GLN A 220 12.13 10.81 -20.49
C GLN A 220 12.08 11.20 -21.98
N ALA A 221 12.13 12.49 -22.26
CA ALA A 221 12.13 13.01 -23.63
C ALA A 221 13.43 12.71 -24.33
#